data_a924f403175c43023b0347d096099d2e
#
_entry.id   a924f403175c43023b0347d096099d2e
#
_cell.length_a   1.000
_cell.length_b   1.000
_cell.length_c   1.000
_cell.angle_alpha   90.00
_cell.angle_beta   90.00
_cell.angle_gamma   90.00
#
_symmetry.space_group_name_H-M   'P 1'
#
loop_
_entity.id
_entity.type
_entity.pdbx_description
1 polymer ?
#
loop_
_entity_poly.entity_id
_entity_poly.type
_entity_poly.pdbx_seq_one_letter_code
_entity_poly.pdbx_strand_id
1 'polypeptide(L)'
;MKIYTKTGDKGETALFGGERVPKDAQRIEAYGSVDELNCVLGVIQSLGPDKLIAESLQKIQNQLFELGADLATPKAHQSPMIPRITVKHSSYLEKVIDTMEKELHPLKTFILPGGTTIASHLHLARTVCRRAERSVVRLSRNEDIGDAVIIYLNRLSDLLFVMARFANHQSGQEEVKWVSGRRKKR
;
A
#
# COMPACT_ATOMS: atom_id res chain seq x y z
N MET A 1 15.73 21.87 15.24
CA MET A 1 16.37 20.56 15.06
C MET A 1 16.87 20.48 13.62
N LYS A 2 18.12 20.04 13.37
CA LYS A 2 18.59 19.85 11.98
C LYS A 2 18.02 18.56 11.43
N ILE A 3 17.58 18.56 10.16
CA ILE A 3 17.00 17.38 9.50
C ILE A 3 18.07 16.32 9.18
N TYR A 4 19.30 16.71 8.93
CA TYR A 4 20.40 15.80 8.63
C TYR A 4 21.29 15.58 9.86
N THR A 5 21.70 14.31 10.08
CA THR A 5 22.60 13.90 11.18
C THR A 5 23.99 13.50 10.70
N LYS A 6 24.16 13.25 9.39
CA LYS A 6 25.38 12.74 8.75
C LYS A 6 25.83 11.34 9.22
N THR A 7 25.06 10.69 10.12
CA THR A 7 25.41 9.37 10.66
C THR A 7 25.21 8.24 9.65
N GLY A 8 24.47 8.51 8.57
CA GLY A 8 24.17 7.53 7.51
C GLY A 8 25.07 7.62 6.26
N ASP A 9 26.05 8.50 6.23
CA ASP A 9 26.85 8.81 5.02
C ASP A 9 27.77 7.65 4.60
N LYS A 10 28.00 6.68 5.49
CA LYS A 10 28.80 5.46 5.22
C LYS A 10 27.96 4.26 4.76
N GLY A 11 26.71 4.47 4.36
CA GLY A 11 25.83 3.39 3.85
C GLY A 11 25.15 2.56 4.94
N GLU A 12 25.19 3.00 6.19
CA GLU A 12 24.48 2.36 7.30
C GLU A 12 23.37 3.26 7.85
N THR A 13 22.38 2.63 8.49
CA THR A 13 21.31 3.31 9.22
C THR A 13 21.03 2.59 10.55
N ALA A 14 20.29 3.23 11.44
CA ALA A 14 19.86 2.60 12.68
C ALA A 14 18.39 2.14 12.57
N LEU A 15 18.12 0.92 13.03
CA LEU A 15 16.76 0.44 13.29
C LEU A 15 16.22 1.08 14.57
N PHE A 16 14.92 0.93 14.78
CA PHE A 16 14.31 1.27 16.07
C PHE A 16 14.88 0.31 17.14
N GLY A 17 15.54 0.87 18.17
CA GLY A 17 16.29 0.07 19.14
C GLY A 17 17.82 0.30 19.06
N GLY A 18 18.30 1.05 18.05
CA GLY A 18 19.68 1.52 17.96
C GLY A 18 20.63 0.58 17.22
N GLU A 19 20.20 -0.63 16.85
CA GLU A 19 21.00 -1.53 16.02
C GLU A 19 21.30 -0.88 14.67
N ARG A 20 22.59 -0.88 14.27
CA ARG A 20 23.00 -0.37 12.97
C ARG A 20 23.04 -1.47 11.94
N VAL A 21 22.46 -1.19 10.79
CA VAL A 21 22.38 -2.13 9.66
C VAL A 21 22.73 -1.42 8.36
N PRO A 22 23.20 -2.15 7.32
CA PRO A 22 23.37 -1.60 5.98
C PRO A 22 22.04 -1.05 5.43
N LYS A 23 22.12 0.05 4.67
CA LYS A 23 20.93 0.67 4.07
C LYS A 23 20.24 -0.22 3.02
N ASP A 24 20.93 -1.23 2.48
CA ASP A 24 20.41 -2.22 1.55
C ASP A 24 19.91 -3.50 2.25
N ALA A 25 19.83 -3.53 3.58
CA ALA A 25 19.26 -4.64 4.32
C ALA A 25 17.77 -4.86 3.95
N GLN A 26 17.32 -6.12 3.92
CA GLN A 26 15.95 -6.49 3.53
C GLN A 26 14.87 -5.74 4.34
N ARG A 27 15.13 -5.48 5.61
CA ARG A 27 14.21 -4.75 6.49
C ARG A 27 14.08 -3.29 6.06
N ILE A 28 15.20 -2.65 5.69
CA ILE A 28 15.21 -1.28 5.18
C ILE A 28 14.44 -1.20 3.85
N GLU A 29 14.67 -2.13 2.94
CA GLU A 29 13.97 -2.23 1.67
C GLU A 29 12.45 -2.44 1.88
N ALA A 30 12.06 -3.26 2.85
CA ALA A 30 10.66 -3.54 3.12
C ALA A 30 9.92 -2.27 3.57
N TYR A 31 10.38 -1.58 4.62
CA TYR A 31 9.69 -0.37 5.08
C TYR A 31 9.89 0.81 4.12
N GLY A 32 11.02 0.88 3.39
CA GLY A 32 11.24 1.88 2.35
C GLY A 32 10.22 1.74 1.20
N SER A 33 9.89 0.52 0.80
CA SER A 33 8.83 0.27 -0.19
C SER A 33 7.44 0.66 0.31
N VAL A 34 7.17 0.54 1.62
CA VAL A 34 5.94 1.01 2.25
C VAL A 34 5.87 2.54 2.27
N ASP A 35 6.99 3.20 2.55
CA ASP A 35 7.09 4.66 2.52
C ASP A 35 6.88 5.20 1.09
N GLU A 36 7.44 4.55 0.08
CA GLU A 36 7.18 4.88 -1.33
C GLU A 36 5.69 4.80 -1.65
N LEU A 37 5.01 3.72 -1.23
CA LEU A 37 3.56 3.60 -1.39
C LEU A 37 2.84 4.78 -0.73
N ASN A 38 3.22 5.14 0.49
CA ASN A 38 2.62 6.25 1.23
C ASN A 38 2.77 7.58 0.49
N CYS A 39 3.93 7.83 -0.11
CA CYS A 39 4.16 9.01 -0.95
C CYS A 39 3.26 9.02 -2.20
N VAL A 40 3.06 7.86 -2.86
CA VAL A 40 2.15 7.74 -4.01
C VAL A 40 0.70 8.05 -3.61
N LEU A 41 0.25 7.62 -2.42
CA LEU A 41 -1.07 7.99 -1.90
C LEU A 41 -1.17 9.50 -1.65
N GLY A 42 -0.09 10.14 -1.19
CA GLY A 42 -0.02 11.60 -1.05
C GLY A 42 -0.21 12.33 -2.38
N VAL A 43 0.36 11.81 -3.47
CA VAL A 43 0.12 12.35 -4.83
C VAL A 43 -1.37 12.26 -5.19
N ILE A 44 -2.01 11.11 -4.93
CA ILE A 44 -3.44 10.94 -5.21
C ILE A 44 -4.30 11.93 -4.40
N GLN A 45 -3.97 12.12 -3.13
CA GLN A 45 -4.65 13.11 -2.28
C GLN A 45 -4.57 14.52 -2.86
N SER A 46 -3.42 14.93 -3.41
CA SER A 46 -3.23 16.25 -4.01
C SER A 46 -4.07 16.50 -5.28
N LEU A 47 -4.57 15.42 -5.90
CA LEU A 47 -5.45 15.49 -7.06
C LEU A 47 -6.93 15.75 -6.71
N GLY A 48 -7.27 15.86 -5.43
CA GLY A 48 -8.63 16.14 -4.96
C GLY A 48 -9.64 15.02 -5.27
N PRO A 49 -9.40 13.77 -4.83
CA PRO A 49 -10.33 12.69 -5.05
C PRO A 49 -11.67 12.92 -4.33
N ASP A 50 -12.69 12.14 -4.71
CA ASP A 50 -13.97 12.10 -4.00
C ASP A 50 -13.77 11.96 -2.48
N LYS A 51 -14.72 12.49 -1.70
CA LYS A 51 -14.64 12.54 -0.24
C LYS A 51 -14.39 11.17 0.40
N LEU A 52 -15.08 10.13 -0.07
CA LEU A 52 -14.92 8.78 0.49
C LEU A 52 -13.51 8.22 0.22
N ILE A 53 -12.98 8.45 -0.98
CA ILE A 53 -11.59 8.09 -1.33
C ILE A 53 -10.62 8.91 -0.47
N ALA A 54 -10.79 10.23 -0.39
CA ALA A 54 -9.91 11.13 0.35
C ALA A 54 -9.79 10.74 1.83
N GLU A 55 -10.93 10.56 2.52
CA GLU A 55 -10.96 10.18 3.94
C GLU A 55 -10.33 8.80 4.17
N SER A 56 -10.58 7.86 3.25
CA SER A 56 -9.99 6.52 3.32
C SER A 56 -8.48 6.56 3.12
N LEU A 57 -7.99 7.29 2.12
CA LEU A 57 -6.56 7.44 1.85
C LEU A 57 -5.82 8.10 3.02
N GLN A 58 -6.39 9.15 3.62
CA GLN A 58 -5.80 9.79 4.79
C GLN A 58 -5.61 8.80 5.95
N LYS A 59 -6.61 7.95 6.21
CA LYS A 59 -6.51 6.93 7.25
C LYS A 59 -5.48 5.85 6.88
N ILE A 60 -5.46 5.43 5.62
CA ILE A 60 -4.48 4.45 5.11
C ILE A 60 -3.05 4.99 5.23
N GLN A 61 -2.81 6.27 4.91
CA GLN A 61 -1.49 6.89 5.05
C GLN A 61 -0.98 6.85 6.50
N ASN A 62 -1.85 7.11 7.50
CA ASN A 62 -1.50 6.96 8.90
C ASN A 62 -1.16 5.49 9.22
N GLN A 63 -1.98 4.54 8.76
CA GLN A 63 -1.73 3.11 8.97
C GLN A 63 -0.44 2.63 8.28
N LEU A 64 -0.08 3.16 7.11
CA LEU A 64 1.18 2.86 6.44
C LEU A 64 2.39 3.41 7.22
N PHE A 65 2.23 4.56 7.88
CA PHE A 65 3.26 5.09 8.76
C PHE A 65 3.45 4.20 9.98
N GLU A 66 2.35 3.73 10.60
CA GLU A 66 2.36 2.74 11.68
C GLU A 66 3.00 1.41 11.23
N LEU A 67 2.68 0.94 10.01
CA LEU A 67 3.24 -0.27 9.42
C LEU A 67 4.75 -0.14 9.18
N GLY A 68 5.20 1.03 8.70
CA GLY A 68 6.61 1.33 8.55
C GLY A 68 7.35 1.28 9.89
N ALA A 69 6.78 1.86 10.95
CA ALA A 69 7.33 1.80 12.30
C ALA A 69 7.34 0.36 12.86
N ASP A 70 6.28 -0.41 12.60
CA ASP A 70 6.20 -1.84 12.95
C ASP A 70 7.34 -2.64 12.29
N LEU A 71 7.52 -2.49 10.98
CA LEU A 71 8.58 -3.15 10.23
C LEU A 71 9.99 -2.69 10.67
N ALA A 72 10.17 -1.41 10.98
CA ALA A 72 11.46 -0.87 11.44
C ALA A 72 11.85 -1.36 12.84
N THR A 73 10.94 -2.02 13.56
CA THR A 73 11.15 -2.50 14.94
C THR A 73 11.18 -4.02 14.99
N PRO A 74 12.36 -4.66 15.11
CA PRO A 74 12.44 -6.11 15.33
C PRO A 74 11.59 -6.55 16.52
N LYS A 75 10.96 -7.73 16.45
CA LYS A 75 10.10 -8.23 17.53
C LYS A 75 10.82 -8.38 18.88
N ALA A 76 12.14 -8.59 18.85
CA ALA A 76 12.95 -8.63 20.07
C ALA A 76 12.98 -7.27 20.84
N HIS A 77 12.70 -6.16 20.15
CA HIS A 77 12.69 -4.81 20.72
C HIS A 77 11.26 -4.28 20.88
N GLN A 78 10.35 -5.08 21.41
CA GLN A 78 8.97 -4.68 21.63
C GLN A 78 8.88 -3.48 22.57
N SER A 79 8.19 -2.44 22.12
CA SER A 79 7.85 -1.29 22.96
C SER A 79 6.34 -1.03 22.86
N PRO A 80 5.65 -0.80 24.00
CA PRO A 80 4.23 -0.42 23.99
C PRO A 80 3.94 0.88 23.22
N MET A 81 4.98 1.69 23.00
CA MET A 81 4.87 2.98 22.29
C MET A 81 4.85 2.81 20.76
N ILE A 82 5.19 1.62 20.25
CA ILE A 82 5.21 1.38 18.82
C ILE A 82 3.93 0.65 18.40
N PRO A 83 3.11 1.29 17.57
CA PRO A 83 1.91 0.64 17.07
C PRO A 83 2.27 -0.60 16.25
N ARG A 84 1.47 -1.64 16.38
CA ARG A 84 1.58 -2.86 15.60
C ARG A 84 0.35 -3.02 14.70
N ILE A 85 0.57 -3.49 13.49
CA ILE A 85 -0.52 -3.83 12.58
C ILE A 85 -1.26 -5.06 13.11
N THR A 86 -2.58 -5.00 13.10
CA THR A 86 -3.47 -6.03 13.62
C THR A 86 -4.58 -6.33 12.62
N VAL A 87 -5.34 -7.39 12.84
CA VAL A 87 -6.52 -7.77 12.04
C VAL A 87 -7.54 -6.63 11.91
N LYS A 88 -7.65 -5.74 12.91
CA LYS A 88 -8.57 -4.59 12.85
C LYS A 88 -8.26 -3.65 11.67
N HIS A 89 -6.99 -3.52 11.28
CA HIS A 89 -6.58 -2.69 10.14
C HIS A 89 -7.08 -3.30 8.83
N SER A 90 -6.90 -4.60 8.64
CA SER A 90 -7.41 -5.30 7.44
C SER A 90 -8.94 -5.28 7.38
N SER A 91 -9.62 -5.48 8.51
CA SER A 91 -11.10 -5.40 8.59
C SER A 91 -11.63 -4.00 8.27
N TYR A 92 -10.87 -2.95 8.53
CA TYR A 92 -11.24 -1.60 8.08
C TYR A 92 -11.20 -1.51 6.55
N LEU A 93 -10.14 -2.02 5.90
CA LEU A 93 -10.01 -2.01 4.44
C LEU A 93 -11.15 -2.79 3.78
N GLU A 94 -11.49 -3.95 4.32
CA GLU A 94 -12.61 -4.78 3.86
C GLU A 94 -13.94 -4.03 3.90
N LYS A 95 -14.23 -3.33 4.99
CA LYS A 95 -15.44 -2.51 5.10
C LYS A 95 -15.52 -1.39 4.06
N VAL A 96 -14.38 -0.78 3.71
CA VAL A 96 -14.34 0.24 2.67
C VAL A 96 -14.58 -0.38 1.29
N ILE A 97 -13.97 -1.55 1.01
CA ILE A 97 -14.23 -2.33 -0.21
C ILE A 97 -15.73 -2.62 -0.33
N ASP A 98 -16.33 -3.23 0.69
CA ASP A 98 -17.76 -3.60 0.70
C ASP A 98 -18.67 -2.38 0.49
N THR A 99 -18.26 -1.21 0.98
CA THR A 99 -19.02 0.02 0.80
C THR A 99 -18.99 0.51 -0.64
N MET A 100 -17.80 0.55 -1.26
CA MET A 100 -17.63 1.01 -2.63
C MET A 100 -18.24 0.02 -3.66
N GLU A 101 -18.12 -1.28 -3.41
CA GLU A 101 -18.65 -2.32 -4.31
C GLU A 101 -20.18 -2.29 -4.45
N LYS A 102 -20.92 -1.73 -3.48
CA LYS A 102 -22.38 -1.56 -3.59
C LYS A 102 -22.79 -0.66 -4.75
N GLU A 103 -21.93 0.25 -5.16
CA GLU A 103 -22.18 1.17 -6.27
C GLU A 103 -21.58 0.65 -7.60
N LEU A 104 -20.74 -0.37 -7.55
CA LEU A 104 -20.03 -0.87 -8.72
C LEU A 104 -20.75 -2.05 -9.37
N HIS A 105 -20.78 -2.07 -10.69
CA HIS A 105 -21.22 -3.26 -11.42
C HIS A 105 -20.25 -4.44 -11.20
N PRO A 106 -20.75 -5.67 -11.07
CA PRO A 106 -19.92 -6.87 -10.94
C PRO A 106 -18.91 -6.98 -12.09
N LEU A 107 -17.67 -7.27 -11.77
CA LEU A 107 -16.61 -7.44 -12.75
C LEU A 107 -16.78 -8.79 -13.49
N LYS A 108 -17.02 -8.76 -14.80
CA LYS A 108 -17.21 -9.97 -15.64
C LYS A 108 -15.97 -10.33 -16.45
N THR A 109 -15.05 -9.40 -16.64
CA THR A 109 -13.82 -9.54 -17.44
C THR A 109 -12.70 -8.72 -16.82
N PHE A 110 -11.45 -9.04 -17.15
CA PHE A 110 -10.34 -8.16 -16.78
C PHE A 110 -10.49 -6.79 -17.43
N ILE A 111 -10.07 -5.75 -16.73
CA ILE A 111 -9.97 -4.38 -17.21
C ILE A 111 -8.52 -3.95 -17.34
N LEU A 112 -8.25 -3.03 -18.24
CA LEU A 112 -6.96 -2.38 -18.32
C LEU A 112 -6.85 -1.28 -17.26
N PRO A 113 -5.70 -1.12 -16.59
CA PRO A 113 -5.49 -0.03 -15.65
C PRO A 113 -5.51 1.31 -16.38
N GLY A 114 -6.37 2.24 -15.94
CA GLY A 114 -6.55 3.53 -16.59
C GLY A 114 -7.88 4.19 -16.25
N GLY A 115 -8.28 5.17 -17.05
CA GLY A 115 -9.47 5.97 -16.87
C GLY A 115 -9.14 7.40 -16.45
N THR A 116 -9.80 7.92 -15.41
CA THR A 116 -9.49 9.25 -14.86
C THR A 116 -8.06 9.32 -14.33
N THR A 117 -7.53 10.53 -14.16
CA THR A 117 -6.20 10.75 -13.56
C THR A 117 -6.10 10.08 -12.18
N ILE A 118 -7.13 10.24 -11.34
CA ILE A 118 -7.21 9.62 -10.01
C ILE A 118 -7.19 8.10 -10.12
N ALA A 119 -8.03 7.51 -10.97
CA ALA A 119 -8.10 6.07 -11.18
C ALA A 119 -6.75 5.49 -11.67
N SER A 120 -6.10 6.17 -12.61
CA SER A 120 -4.79 5.77 -13.14
C SER A 120 -3.71 5.76 -12.06
N HIS A 121 -3.69 6.77 -11.17
CA HIS A 121 -2.76 6.82 -10.05
C HIS A 121 -3.10 5.78 -8.96
N LEU A 122 -4.38 5.47 -8.72
CA LEU A 122 -4.79 4.39 -7.83
C LEU A 122 -4.34 3.02 -8.36
N HIS A 123 -4.41 2.79 -9.67
CA HIS A 123 -3.83 1.59 -10.28
C HIS A 123 -2.30 1.54 -10.15
N LEU A 124 -1.60 2.68 -10.27
CA LEU A 124 -0.17 2.76 -9.98
C LEU A 124 0.11 2.42 -8.51
N ALA A 125 -0.60 3.05 -7.57
CA ALA A 125 -0.48 2.76 -6.14
C ALA A 125 -0.68 1.27 -5.83
N ARG A 126 -1.67 0.63 -6.47
CA ARG A 126 -1.90 -0.81 -6.37
C ARG A 126 -0.67 -1.63 -6.76
N THR A 127 0.01 -1.27 -7.83
CA THR A 127 1.21 -2.01 -8.28
C THR A 127 2.41 -1.77 -7.36
N VAL A 128 2.56 -0.56 -6.82
CA VAL A 128 3.56 -0.21 -5.79
C VAL A 128 3.26 -0.98 -4.49
N CYS A 129 1.99 -1.04 -4.05
CA CYS A 129 1.55 -1.83 -2.90
C CYS A 129 1.95 -3.32 -3.05
N ARG A 130 1.69 -3.93 -4.20
CA ARG A 130 2.10 -5.30 -4.50
C ARG A 130 3.63 -5.49 -4.54
N ARG A 131 4.39 -4.46 -4.88
CA ARG A 131 5.84 -4.48 -4.77
C ARG A 131 6.29 -4.44 -3.32
N ALA A 132 5.71 -3.57 -2.50
CA ALA A 132 5.94 -3.51 -1.05
C ALA A 132 5.58 -4.85 -0.38
N GLU A 133 4.41 -5.44 -0.70
CA GLU A 133 4.01 -6.76 -0.22
C GLU A 133 5.08 -7.84 -0.51
N ARG A 134 5.59 -7.89 -1.75
CA ARG A 134 6.65 -8.87 -2.10
C ARG A 134 7.95 -8.64 -1.32
N SER A 135 8.32 -7.38 -1.04
CA SER A 135 9.49 -7.06 -0.24
C SER A 135 9.30 -7.52 1.22
N VAL A 136 8.12 -7.26 1.78
CA VAL A 136 7.72 -7.72 3.14
C VAL A 136 7.67 -9.25 3.22
N VAL A 137 7.12 -9.94 2.22
CA VAL A 137 7.13 -11.42 2.14
C VAL A 137 8.56 -11.96 2.07
N ARG A 138 9.48 -11.28 1.39
CA ARG A 138 10.90 -11.68 1.39
C ARG A 138 11.50 -11.56 2.80
N LEU A 139 11.21 -10.48 3.50
CA LEU A 139 11.66 -10.26 4.88
C LEU A 139 11.10 -11.33 5.83
N SER A 140 9.81 -11.69 5.69
CA SER A 140 9.16 -12.69 6.58
C SER A 140 9.74 -14.09 6.50
N ARG A 141 10.52 -14.41 5.47
CA ARG A 141 11.20 -15.71 5.36
C ARG A 141 12.37 -15.85 6.31
N ASN A 142 12.96 -14.75 6.73
CA ASN A 142 14.16 -14.70 7.56
C ASN A 142 13.91 -14.09 8.94
N GLU A 143 12.82 -13.32 9.08
CA GLU A 143 12.53 -12.60 10.31
C GLU A 143 11.04 -12.67 10.64
N ASP A 144 10.72 -12.79 11.92
CA ASP A 144 9.34 -12.75 12.37
C ASP A 144 8.81 -11.30 12.36
N ILE A 145 7.89 -11.04 11.46
CA ILE A 145 7.21 -9.75 11.31
C ILE A 145 5.72 -9.80 11.67
N GLY A 146 5.20 -11.02 11.93
CA GLY A 146 3.77 -11.27 12.13
C GLY A 146 2.96 -11.27 10.83
N ASP A 147 1.91 -12.10 10.79
CA ASP A 147 1.09 -12.32 9.60
C ASP A 147 0.23 -11.11 9.23
N ALA A 148 -0.16 -10.30 10.22
CA ALA A 148 -1.07 -9.18 10.02
C ALA A 148 -0.57 -8.14 9.01
N VAL A 149 0.75 -7.95 8.90
CA VAL A 149 1.38 -7.01 7.97
C VAL A 149 1.17 -7.45 6.51
N ILE A 150 1.39 -8.73 6.23
CA ILE A 150 1.20 -9.30 4.88
C ILE A 150 -0.27 -9.26 4.50
N ILE A 151 -1.16 -9.67 5.41
CA ILE A 151 -2.62 -9.65 5.21
C ILE A 151 -3.08 -8.23 4.90
N TYR A 152 -2.57 -7.23 5.64
CA TYR A 152 -2.92 -5.84 5.43
C TYR A 152 -2.52 -5.34 4.04
N LEU A 153 -1.27 -5.57 3.60
CA LEU A 153 -0.80 -5.12 2.29
C LEU A 153 -1.53 -5.82 1.15
N ASN A 154 -1.82 -7.12 1.29
CA ASN A 154 -2.62 -7.85 0.32
C ASN A 154 -4.00 -7.22 0.17
N ARG A 155 -4.72 -6.99 1.28
CA ARG A 155 -6.04 -6.37 1.30
C ARG A 155 -6.01 -4.93 0.82
N LEU A 156 -4.95 -4.17 1.12
CA LEU A 156 -4.79 -2.80 0.62
C LEU A 156 -4.67 -2.79 -0.91
N SER A 157 -3.98 -3.76 -1.51
CA SER A 157 -3.91 -3.85 -2.97
C SER A 157 -5.28 -4.07 -3.62
N ASP A 158 -6.17 -4.84 -2.97
CA ASP A 158 -7.55 -5.05 -3.42
C ASP A 158 -8.37 -3.76 -3.30
N LEU A 159 -8.25 -3.07 -2.16
CA LEU A 159 -8.93 -1.79 -1.96
C LEU A 159 -8.51 -0.75 -2.99
N LEU A 160 -7.23 -0.62 -3.30
CA LEU A 160 -6.74 0.34 -4.30
C LEU A 160 -7.29 0.03 -5.69
N PHE A 161 -7.51 -1.25 -6.02
CA PHE A 161 -8.19 -1.64 -7.26
C PHE A 161 -9.65 -1.21 -7.25
N VAL A 162 -10.37 -1.44 -6.15
CA VAL A 162 -11.78 -1.05 -6.01
C VAL A 162 -11.92 0.47 -6.03
N MET A 163 -11.04 1.21 -5.35
CA MET A 163 -11.01 2.68 -5.39
C MET A 163 -10.80 3.22 -6.81
N ALA A 164 -9.94 2.59 -7.61
CA ALA A 164 -9.73 3.02 -9.00
C ALA A 164 -11.00 2.86 -9.83
N ARG A 165 -11.70 1.74 -9.69
CA ARG A 165 -13.00 1.50 -10.32
C ARG A 165 -14.05 2.50 -9.84
N PHE A 166 -14.09 2.76 -8.55
CA PHE A 166 -15.00 3.70 -7.93
C PHE A 166 -14.78 5.13 -8.45
N ALA A 167 -13.52 5.58 -8.55
CA ALA A 167 -13.17 6.88 -9.12
C ALA A 167 -13.63 7.03 -10.59
N ASN A 168 -13.50 5.97 -11.40
CA ASN A 168 -14.02 5.95 -12.76
C ASN A 168 -15.54 6.03 -12.77
N HIS A 169 -16.21 5.22 -11.95
CA HIS A 169 -17.67 5.19 -11.86
C HIS A 169 -18.25 6.56 -11.47
N GLN A 170 -17.72 7.20 -10.43
CA GLN A 170 -18.16 8.53 -9.97
C GLN A 170 -17.99 9.62 -11.03
N SER A 171 -17.03 9.44 -11.94
CA SER A 171 -16.76 10.38 -13.04
C SER A 171 -17.48 10.01 -14.35
N GLY A 172 -18.30 8.96 -14.36
CA GLY A 172 -18.94 8.44 -15.58
C GLY A 172 -17.96 7.90 -16.62
N GLN A 173 -16.71 7.60 -16.22
CA GLN A 173 -15.68 7.07 -17.10
C GLN A 173 -15.81 5.56 -17.23
N GLU A 174 -16.04 5.06 -18.45
CA GLU A 174 -16.10 3.62 -18.70
C GLU A 174 -14.74 2.93 -18.52
N GLU A 175 -14.77 1.74 -17.94
CA GLU A 175 -13.59 0.87 -17.80
C GLU A 175 -13.26 0.19 -19.13
N VAL A 176 -11.99 0.24 -19.55
CA VAL A 176 -11.54 -0.42 -20.76
C VAL A 176 -11.36 -1.91 -20.50
N LYS A 177 -12.17 -2.74 -21.14
CA LYS A 177 -12.10 -4.20 -21.02
C LYS A 177 -10.84 -4.73 -21.70
N TRP A 178 -10.14 -5.64 -21.04
CA TRP A 178 -9.05 -6.37 -21.68
C TRP A 178 -9.59 -7.36 -22.73
N VAL A 179 -9.06 -7.30 -23.93
CA VAL A 179 -9.41 -8.21 -25.05
C VAL A 179 -8.21 -9.09 -25.34
N SER A 180 -8.40 -10.42 -25.25
CA SER A 180 -7.36 -11.38 -25.58
C SER A 180 -7.02 -11.29 -27.10
N GLY A 181 -5.72 -11.12 -27.40
CA GLY A 181 -5.24 -11.19 -28.78
C GLY A 181 -5.28 -12.59 -29.43
N ARG A 182 -5.77 -13.61 -28.70
CA ARG A 182 -5.99 -14.93 -29.27
C ARG A 182 -7.15 -14.87 -30.27
N ARG A 183 -6.83 -14.87 -31.57
CA ARG A 183 -7.82 -15.13 -32.62
C ARG A 183 -8.53 -16.45 -32.27
N LYS A 184 -9.87 -16.43 -32.10
CA LYS A 184 -10.64 -17.67 -32.18
C LYS A 184 -10.29 -18.29 -33.53
N LYS A 185 -9.58 -19.43 -33.54
CA LYS A 185 -9.53 -20.28 -34.75
C LYS A 185 -10.99 -20.59 -35.10
N ARG A 186 -11.42 -20.08 -36.27
CA ARG A 186 -12.68 -20.48 -36.90
C ARG A 186 -12.59 -21.94 -37.29
#